data_8e94893dcfb6dd85fe3d78d519b8a662
#
_entry.id   8e94893dcfb6dd85fe3d78d519b8a662
#
_cell.length_a   1.000
_cell.length_b   1.000
_cell.length_c   1.000
_cell.angle_alpha   90.00
_cell.angle_beta   90.00
_cell.angle_gamma   90.00
#
_symmetry.space_group_name_H-M   'P 1'
#
loop_
_entity.id
_entity.type
_entity.pdbx_description
1 polymer ?
#
loop_
_entity_poly.entity_id
_entity_poly.type
_entity_poly.pdbx_seq_one_letter_code
_entity_poly.pdbx_strand_id
1 'polypeptide(L)'
;MRDAEDWVLLAYRLPRVPSTPRSAVWRKLKRLGVGWLGDGLVALPADPRTREQLEWIAEEVTDNGGEATLWLGRPLEARAVGTLAARMTAAVAAEYAAASMSAEAAYTADPATRRRTAMRLRREFHRIQARDFFGCPEREIARRAIEALAAPDQAEVRP
;
A
#
# COMPACT_ATOMS: atom_id res chain seq x y z
N MET A 1 -8.67 -1.85 -14.80
CA MET A 1 -7.98 -2.89 -14.01
C MET A 1 -6.81 -3.37 -14.86
N ARG A 2 -5.57 -3.15 -14.44
CA ARG A 2 -4.42 -3.75 -15.13
C ARG A 2 -4.38 -5.20 -14.71
N ASP A 3 -4.64 -6.12 -15.63
CA ASP A 3 -4.28 -7.51 -15.44
C ASP A 3 -2.75 -7.55 -15.48
N ALA A 4 -2.13 -7.72 -14.32
CA ALA A 4 -0.69 -7.91 -14.25
C ALA A 4 -0.39 -9.28 -14.85
N GLU A 5 0.09 -9.29 -16.10
CA GLU A 5 0.46 -10.55 -16.76
C GLU A 5 1.66 -11.18 -16.07
N ASP A 6 2.62 -10.37 -15.66
CA ASP A 6 3.85 -10.80 -15.00
C ASP A 6 3.93 -10.31 -13.56
N TRP A 7 4.55 -11.11 -12.72
CA TRP A 7 4.78 -10.82 -11.30
C TRP A 7 6.25 -10.94 -10.96
N VAL A 8 6.73 -10.03 -10.12
CA VAL A 8 8.02 -10.19 -9.44
C VAL A 8 7.74 -10.88 -8.12
N LEU A 9 8.39 -12.02 -7.92
CA LEU A 9 8.29 -12.79 -6.69
C LEU A 9 9.60 -12.69 -5.93
N LEU A 10 9.52 -12.50 -4.61
CA LEU A 10 10.65 -12.61 -3.70
C LEU A 10 10.44 -13.83 -2.81
N ALA A 11 11.30 -14.83 -2.98
CA ALA A 11 11.47 -15.93 -2.06
C ALA A 11 12.60 -15.58 -1.09
N TYR A 12 12.34 -15.57 0.23
CA TYR A 12 13.36 -15.18 1.19
C TYR A 12 13.27 -15.97 2.50
N ARG A 13 14.40 -16.08 3.16
CA ARG A 13 14.53 -16.72 4.45
C ARG A 13 15.51 -15.93 5.31
N LEU A 14 15.15 -15.64 6.53
CA LEU A 14 16.01 -14.98 7.52
C LEU A 14 16.24 -15.91 8.72
N PRO A 15 17.42 -15.82 9.38
CA PRO A 15 17.67 -16.51 10.64
C PRO A 15 16.60 -16.18 11.67
N ARG A 16 16.29 -17.13 12.55
CA ARG A 16 15.31 -16.91 13.63
C ARG A 16 15.81 -15.93 14.68
N VAL A 17 17.11 -15.88 14.88
CA VAL A 17 17.78 -15.05 15.88
C VAL A 17 18.91 -14.27 15.20
N PRO A 18 19.00 -12.96 15.39
CA PRO A 18 18.04 -12.09 16.11
C PRO A 18 16.73 -11.89 15.33
N SER A 19 15.63 -11.57 16.03
CA SER A 19 14.31 -11.35 15.41
C SER A 19 14.15 -9.98 14.73
N THR A 20 15.02 -9.02 15.05
CA THR A 20 14.94 -7.62 14.57
C THR A 20 14.95 -7.51 13.05
N PRO A 21 15.86 -8.18 12.29
CA PRO A 21 15.86 -8.11 10.83
C PRO A 21 14.56 -8.66 10.22
N ARG A 22 14.03 -9.75 10.77
CA ARG A 22 12.76 -10.34 10.30
C ARG A 22 11.60 -9.35 10.43
N SER A 23 11.49 -8.69 11.58
CA SER A 23 10.46 -7.70 11.83
C SER A 23 10.63 -6.47 10.93
N ALA A 24 11.86 -6.06 10.65
CA ALA A 24 12.16 -4.93 9.77
C ALA A 24 11.76 -5.23 8.32
N VAL A 25 12.18 -6.38 7.78
CA VAL A 25 11.82 -6.83 6.44
C VAL A 25 10.31 -6.99 6.30
N TRP A 26 9.65 -7.64 7.27
CA TRP A 26 8.20 -7.80 7.25
C TRP A 26 7.46 -6.45 7.17
N ARG A 27 7.87 -5.45 7.99
CA ARG A 27 7.27 -4.10 7.95
C ARG A 27 7.49 -3.40 6.62
N LYS A 28 8.65 -3.58 5.98
CA LYS A 28 8.95 -3.01 4.66
C LYS A 28 8.07 -3.65 3.58
N LEU A 29 7.97 -4.97 3.56
CA LEU A 29 7.09 -5.70 2.64
C LEU A 29 5.62 -5.28 2.82
N LYS A 30 5.17 -5.16 4.06
CA LYS A 30 3.82 -4.66 4.35
C LYS A 30 3.59 -3.25 3.82
N ARG A 31 4.58 -2.36 3.95
CA ARG A 31 4.49 -0.99 3.39
C ARG A 31 4.48 -0.95 1.87
N LEU A 32 5.11 -1.90 1.20
CA LEU A 32 5.06 -2.04 -0.25
C LEU A 32 3.71 -2.57 -0.75
N GLY A 33 2.90 -3.14 0.13
CA GLY A 33 1.61 -3.73 -0.24
C GLY A 33 1.75 -5.03 -1.02
N VAL A 34 2.75 -5.85 -0.68
CA VAL A 34 2.99 -7.14 -1.37
C VAL A 34 1.82 -8.09 -1.21
N GLY A 35 1.60 -8.90 -2.22
CA GLY A 35 0.75 -10.09 -2.13
C GLY A 35 1.51 -11.22 -1.42
N TRP A 36 0.97 -11.72 -0.33
CA TRP A 36 1.54 -12.83 0.44
C TRP A 36 1.09 -14.16 -0.17
N LEU A 37 2.05 -14.97 -0.64
CA LEU A 37 1.80 -16.29 -1.21
C LEU A 37 2.06 -17.41 -0.19
N GLY A 38 2.87 -17.12 0.83
CA GLY A 38 3.23 -18.04 1.90
C GLY A 38 4.30 -17.44 2.80
N ASP A 39 4.79 -18.22 3.75
CA ASP A 39 5.88 -17.81 4.62
C ASP A 39 7.17 -17.64 3.79
N GLY A 40 7.69 -16.42 3.75
CA GLY A 40 8.90 -16.11 2.98
C GLY A 40 8.70 -16.07 1.46
N LEU A 41 7.47 -15.97 0.96
CA LEU A 41 7.17 -15.81 -0.46
C LEU A 41 6.14 -14.72 -0.67
N VAL A 42 6.55 -13.66 -1.35
CA VAL A 42 5.71 -12.51 -1.68
C VAL A 42 5.78 -12.16 -3.16
N ALA A 43 4.78 -11.44 -3.65
CA ALA A 43 4.70 -11.03 -5.04
C ALA A 43 4.22 -9.58 -5.18
N LEU A 44 4.69 -8.91 -6.22
CA LEU A 44 4.19 -7.63 -6.71
C LEU A 44 3.96 -7.71 -8.22
N PRO A 45 3.00 -6.95 -8.78
CA PRO A 45 2.91 -6.78 -10.22
C PRO A 45 4.24 -6.30 -10.79
N ALA A 46 4.68 -6.89 -11.90
CA ALA A 46 6.00 -6.62 -12.47
C ALA A 46 6.02 -5.25 -13.17
N ASP A 47 6.81 -4.35 -12.64
CA ASP A 47 7.25 -3.11 -13.26
C ASP A 47 8.66 -2.74 -12.78
N PRO A 48 9.36 -1.79 -13.41
CA PRO A 48 10.73 -1.42 -12.99
C PRO A 48 10.82 -0.98 -11.53
N ARG A 49 9.81 -0.27 -11.01
CA ARG A 49 9.79 0.22 -9.64
C ARG A 49 9.61 -0.91 -8.63
N THR A 50 8.64 -1.80 -8.86
CA THR A 50 8.37 -2.92 -7.94
C THR A 50 9.52 -3.90 -7.91
N ARG A 51 10.18 -4.11 -9.06
CA ARG A 51 11.39 -4.90 -9.16
C ARG A 51 12.52 -4.32 -8.31
N GLU A 52 12.85 -3.05 -8.50
CA GLU A 52 13.89 -2.36 -7.72
C GLU A 52 13.61 -2.41 -6.21
N GLN A 53 12.36 -2.18 -5.81
CA GLN A 53 11.96 -2.25 -4.41
C GLN A 53 12.19 -3.62 -3.78
N LEU A 54 11.89 -4.70 -4.50
CA LEU A 54 12.14 -6.05 -4.02
C LEU A 54 13.62 -6.44 -4.10
N GLU A 55 14.39 -5.91 -5.06
CA GLU A 55 15.85 -6.06 -5.12
C GLU A 55 16.50 -5.51 -3.84
N TRP A 56 16.14 -4.30 -3.42
CA TRP A 56 16.66 -3.72 -2.17
C TRP A 56 16.31 -4.53 -0.92
N ILE A 57 15.10 -5.11 -0.87
CA ILE A 57 14.75 -5.99 0.25
C ILE A 57 15.54 -7.30 0.19
N ALA A 58 15.79 -7.86 -0.99
CA ALA A 58 16.59 -9.04 -1.15
C ALA A 58 18.06 -8.82 -0.68
N GLU A 59 18.64 -7.66 -1.01
CA GLU A 59 19.96 -7.26 -0.51
C GLU A 59 19.97 -7.15 1.03
N GLU A 60 18.96 -6.48 1.62
CA GLU A 60 18.84 -6.39 3.07
C GLU A 60 18.71 -7.75 3.77
N VAL A 61 17.97 -8.68 3.16
CA VAL A 61 17.86 -10.06 3.67
C VAL A 61 19.22 -10.73 3.68
N THR A 62 19.98 -10.60 2.58
CA THR A 62 21.31 -11.20 2.43
C THR A 62 22.33 -10.58 3.40
N ASP A 63 22.32 -9.26 3.55
CA ASP A 63 23.18 -8.51 4.49
C ASP A 63 22.94 -8.93 5.95
N ASN A 64 21.73 -9.39 6.27
CA ASN A 64 21.39 -9.91 7.59
C ASN A 64 21.54 -11.43 7.72
N GLY A 65 22.33 -12.04 6.85
CA GLY A 65 22.66 -13.48 6.91
C GLY A 65 21.53 -14.41 6.45
N GLY A 66 20.58 -13.87 5.71
CA GLY A 66 19.49 -14.62 5.09
C GLY A 66 19.79 -15.04 3.65
N GLU A 67 18.82 -15.66 3.04
CA GLU A 67 18.81 -16.05 1.63
C GLU A 67 17.63 -15.37 0.95
N ALA A 68 17.84 -14.84 -0.25
CA ALA A 68 16.80 -14.21 -1.04
C ALA A 68 16.99 -14.51 -2.53
N THR A 69 15.91 -14.78 -3.23
CA THR A 69 15.91 -15.01 -4.68
C THR A 69 14.72 -14.30 -5.29
N LEU A 70 14.96 -13.54 -6.34
CA LEU A 70 13.91 -12.87 -7.12
C LEU A 70 13.58 -13.71 -8.35
N TRP A 71 12.30 -13.78 -8.64
CA TRP A 71 11.75 -14.47 -9.80
C TRP A 71 10.85 -13.53 -10.58
N LEU A 72 10.85 -13.68 -11.89
CA LEU A 72 9.82 -13.13 -12.75
C LEU A 72 8.98 -14.30 -13.24
N GLY A 73 7.66 -14.24 -13.04
CA GLY A 73 6.81 -15.38 -13.37
C GLY A 73 5.36 -15.00 -13.59
N ARG A 74 4.64 -15.96 -14.17
CA ARG A 74 3.19 -15.89 -14.37
C ARG A 74 2.53 -17.05 -13.63
N PRO A 75 1.46 -16.80 -12.89
CA PRO A 75 0.63 -17.89 -12.39
C PRO A 75 0.05 -18.71 -13.53
N LEU A 76 0.05 -20.02 -13.37
CA LEU A 76 -0.53 -20.93 -14.38
C LEU A 76 -2.06 -20.81 -14.44
N GLU A 77 -2.68 -20.45 -13.33
CA GLU A 77 -4.12 -20.33 -13.19
C GLU A 77 -4.56 -18.89 -13.07
N ALA A 78 -5.38 -18.39 -13.99
CA ALA A 78 -5.95 -17.04 -13.94
C ALA A 78 -6.72 -16.77 -12.61
N ARG A 79 -7.35 -17.79 -12.04
CA ARG A 79 -8.04 -17.70 -10.75
C ARG A 79 -7.10 -17.34 -9.59
N ALA A 80 -5.90 -17.87 -9.60
CA ALA A 80 -4.90 -17.57 -8.56
C ALA A 80 -4.49 -16.09 -8.59
N VAL A 81 -4.33 -15.52 -9.79
CA VAL A 81 -4.06 -14.09 -10.00
C VAL A 81 -5.22 -13.26 -9.44
N GLY A 82 -6.45 -13.57 -9.83
CA GLY A 82 -7.64 -12.84 -9.38
C GLY A 82 -7.80 -12.85 -7.86
N THR A 83 -7.53 -13.99 -7.22
CA THR A 83 -7.60 -14.11 -5.75
C THR A 83 -6.52 -13.27 -5.08
N LEU A 84 -5.30 -13.27 -5.58
CA LEU A 84 -4.19 -12.47 -5.03
C LEU A 84 -4.47 -10.97 -5.20
N ALA A 85 -4.82 -10.53 -6.40
CA ALA A 85 -5.18 -9.16 -6.71
C ALA A 85 -6.36 -8.66 -5.86
N ALA A 86 -7.39 -9.48 -5.68
CA ALA A 86 -8.55 -9.14 -4.85
C ALA A 86 -8.15 -8.92 -3.37
N ARG A 87 -7.27 -9.76 -2.81
CA ARG A 87 -6.76 -9.57 -1.44
C ARG A 87 -5.95 -8.29 -1.29
N MET A 88 -5.08 -7.99 -2.26
CA MET A 88 -4.28 -6.77 -2.27
C MET A 88 -5.18 -5.53 -2.39
N THR A 89 -6.17 -5.57 -3.28
CA THR A 89 -7.15 -4.49 -3.46
C THR A 89 -7.99 -4.27 -2.21
N ALA A 90 -8.48 -5.33 -1.57
CA ALA A 90 -9.27 -5.24 -0.34
C ALA A 90 -8.49 -4.56 0.79
N ALA A 91 -7.18 -4.80 0.90
CA ALA A 91 -6.34 -4.16 1.90
C ALA A 91 -6.25 -2.64 1.70
N VAL A 92 -6.03 -2.15 0.48
CA VAL A 92 -5.99 -0.70 0.20
C VAL A 92 -7.37 -0.07 0.26
N ALA A 93 -8.42 -0.77 -0.15
CA ALA A 93 -9.81 -0.31 -0.04
C ALA A 93 -10.20 -0.01 1.41
N ALA A 94 -9.83 -0.90 2.34
CA ALA A 94 -10.06 -0.69 3.78
C ALA A 94 -9.34 0.55 4.31
N GLU A 95 -8.12 0.84 3.84
CA GLU A 95 -7.37 2.03 4.24
C GLU A 95 -7.96 3.31 3.65
N TYR A 96 -8.39 3.31 2.40
CA TYR A 96 -9.12 4.43 1.82
C TYR A 96 -10.43 4.72 2.56
N ALA A 97 -11.19 3.67 2.91
CA ALA A 97 -12.41 3.81 3.71
C ALA A 97 -12.13 4.44 5.08
N ALA A 98 -11.07 4.01 5.77
CA ALA A 98 -10.65 4.59 7.04
C ALA A 98 -10.26 6.08 6.89
N ALA A 99 -9.58 6.44 5.80
CA ALA A 99 -9.24 7.84 5.52
C ALA A 99 -10.50 8.69 5.26
N SER A 100 -11.49 8.16 4.52
CA SER A 100 -12.80 8.82 4.31
C SER A 100 -13.52 9.08 5.62
N MET A 101 -13.66 8.06 6.46
CA MET A 101 -14.28 8.17 7.78
C MET A 101 -13.58 9.20 8.67
N SER A 102 -12.24 9.24 8.62
CA SER A 102 -11.46 10.22 9.38
C SER A 102 -11.68 11.65 8.87
N ALA A 103 -11.86 11.84 7.57
CA ALA A 103 -12.18 13.14 6.98
C ALA A 103 -13.60 13.60 7.38
N GLU A 104 -14.57 12.71 7.29
CA GLU A 104 -15.97 12.98 7.69
C GLU A 104 -16.09 13.34 9.17
N ALA A 105 -15.41 12.58 10.05
CA ALA A 105 -15.40 12.85 11.48
C ALA A 105 -14.79 14.22 11.85
N ALA A 106 -13.84 14.70 11.04
CA ALA A 106 -13.21 15.99 11.25
C ALA A 106 -13.96 17.17 10.61
N TYR A 107 -15.02 16.92 9.85
CA TYR A 107 -15.72 17.97 9.08
C TYR A 107 -16.31 19.07 9.95
N THR A 108 -16.80 18.74 11.14
CA THR A 108 -17.39 19.70 12.11
C THR A 108 -16.39 20.32 13.08
N ALA A 109 -15.09 19.97 12.94
CA ALA A 109 -14.04 20.53 13.79
C ALA A 109 -13.72 21.99 13.42
N ASP A 110 -12.98 22.68 14.30
CA ASP A 110 -12.51 24.03 14.02
C ASP A 110 -11.60 24.09 12.77
N PRO A 111 -11.49 25.26 12.10
CA PRO A 111 -10.76 25.38 10.84
C PRO A 111 -9.28 24.96 10.92
N ALA A 112 -8.62 25.17 12.06
CA ALA A 112 -7.22 24.80 12.23
C ALA A 112 -7.06 23.28 12.32
N THR A 113 -7.94 22.62 13.04
CA THR A 113 -7.99 21.14 13.15
C THR A 113 -8.34 20.50 11.82
N ARG A 114 -9.32 21.06 11.08
CA ARG A 114 -9.67 20.60 9.74
C ARG A 114 -8.45 20.64 8.79
N ARG A 115 -7.74 21.77 8.73
CA ARG A 115 -6.54 21.93 7.90
C ARG A 115 -5.45 20.91 8.26
N ARG A 116 -5.12 20.75 9.56
CA ARG A 116 -4.12 19.76 10.00
C ARG A 116 -4.52 18.34 9.61
N THR A 117 -5.79 17.98 9.82
CA THR A 117 -6.31 16.66 9.47
C THR A 117 -6.26 16.44 7.96
N ALA A 118 -6.67 17.40 7.15
CA ALA A 118 -6.62 17.31 5.68
C ALA A 118 -5.17 17.11 5.18
N MET A 119 -4.19 17.84 5.73
CA MET A 119 -2.80 17.68 5.37
C MET A 119 -2.25 16.29 5.74
N ARG A 120 -2.62 15.75 6.91
CA ARG A 120 -2.25 14.41 7.34
C ARG A 120 -2.85 13.36 6.40
N LEU A 121 -4.16 13.46 6.12
CA LEU A 121 -4.87 12.51 5.26
C LEU A 121 -4.41 12.55 3.81
N ARG A 122 -4.00 13.70 3.27
CA ARG A 122 -3.38 13.80 1.94
C ARG A 122 -2.08 12.99 1.86
N ARG A 123 -1.22 13.09 2.89
CA ARG A 123 0.03 12.30 2.94
C ARG A 123 -0.27 10.80 3.05
N GLU A 124 -1.26 10.43 3.85
CA GLU A 124 -1.71 9.05 3.99
C GLU A 124 -2.29 8.52 2.67
N PHE A 125 -3.15 9.28 2.00
CA PHE A 125 -3.71 8.97 0.70
C PHE A 125 -2.62 8.67 -0.34
N HIS A 126 -1.57 9.50 -0.43
CA HIS A 126 -0.46 9.25 -1.34
C HIS A 126 0.31 7.97 -1.02
N ARG A 127 0.46 7.61 0.27
CA ARG A 127 1.09 6.34 0.66
C ARG A 127 0.24 5.14 0.26
N ILE A 128 -1.09 5.23 0.42
CA ILE A 128 -2.02 4.17 0.00
C ILE A 128 -1.97 4.05 -1.53
N GLN A 129 -2.03 5.17 -2.23
CA GLN A 129 -2.00 5.22 -3.70
C GLN A 129 -0.74 4.56 -4.30
N ALA A 130 0.41 4.68 -3.64
CA ALA A 130 1.67 4.09 -4.09
C ALA A 130 1.64 2.55 -4.16
N ARG A 131 0.72 1.89 -3.46
CA ARG A 131 0.52 0.43 -3.41
C ARG A 131 -0.87 -0.01 -3.89
N ASP A 132 -1.62 0.91 -4.47
CA ASP A 132 -2.90 0.64 -5.14
C ASP A 132 -2.62 0.23 -6.59
N PHE A 133 -2.22 -1.02 -6.80
CA PHE A 133 -1.78 -1.53 -8.09
C PHE A 133 -2.93 -1.76 -9.08
N PHE A 134 -4.13 -2.00 -8.57
CA PHE A 134 -5.29 -2.43 -9.39
C PHE A 134 -6.40 -1.40 -9.46
N GLY A 135 -6.37 -0.41 -8.60
CA GLY A 135 -7.42 0.58 -8.44
C GLY A 135 -8.66 0.02 -7.71
N CYS A 136 -9.29 0.86 -6.90
CA CYS A 136 -10.54 0.53 -6.25
C CYS A 136 -11.46 1.77 -6.15
N PRO A 137 -12.78 1.58 -6.08
CA PRO A 137 -13.75 2.68 -6.01
C PRO A 137 -13.54 3.58 -4.78
N GLU A 138 -13.09 3.01 -3.65
CA GLU A 138 -12.84 3.70 -2.39
C GLU A 138 -11.80 4.81 -2.52
N ARG A 139 -10.89 4.71 -3.48
CA ARG A 139 -9.90 5.75 -3.79
C ARG A 139 -10.57 7.08 -4.11
N GLU A 140 -11.56 7.08 -4.99
CA GLU A 140 -12.24 8.30 -5.40
C GLU A 140 -13.10 8.86 -4.27
N ILE A 141 -13.72 8.01 -3.47
CA ILE A 141 -14.49 8.38 -2.29
C ILE A 141 -13.58 9.09 -1.29
N ALA A 142 -12.43 8.50 -0.97
CA ALA A 142 -11.46 9.08 -0.05
C ALA A 142 -10.90 10.42 -0.55
N ARG A 143 -10.59 10.51 -1.85
CA ARG A 143 -10.12 11.76 -2.47
C ARG A 143 -11.12 12.89 -2.25
N ARG A 144 -12.41 12.65 -2.57
CA ARG A 144 -13.49 13.65 -2.41
C ARG A 144 -13.69 14.04 -0.96
N ALA A 145 -13.69 13.10 -0.03
CA ALA A 145 -13.84 13.38 1.40
C ALA A 145 -12.70 14.27 1.93
N ILE A 146 -11.46 13.98 1.53
CA ILE A 146 -10.29 14.78 1.92
C ILE A 146 -10.31 16.17 1.29
N GLU A 147 -10.74 16.29 0.04
CA GLU A 147 -10.89 17.59 -0.64
C GLU A 147 -11.99 18.44 0.00
N ALA A 148 -13.13 17.85 0.31
CA ALA A 148 -14.22 18.54 1.02
C ALA A 148 -13.79 19.04 2.40
N LEU A 149 -13.01 18.25 3.15
CA LEU A 149 -12.44 18.65 4.43
C LEU A 149 -11.49 19.85 4.30
N ALA A 150 -10.76 19.94 3.20
CA ALA A 150 -9.78 20.99 2.93
C ALA A 150 -10.40 22.27 2.35
N ALA A 151 -11.64 22.21 1.86
CA ALA A 151 -12.32 23.37 1.29
C ALA A 151 -12.51 24.47 2.35
N PRO A 152 -12.33 25.76 1.99
CA PRO A 152 -12.65 26.88 2.89
C PRO A 152 -14.15 26.87 3.21
N ASP A 153 -14.50 27.26 4.44
CA ASP A 153 -15.90 27.44 4.82
C ASP A 153 -16.55 28.48 3.89
N GLN A 154 -17.66 28.10 3.27
CA GLN A 154 -18.42 29.03 2.41
C GLN A 154 -18.94 30.28 3.17
N ALA A 155 -18.80 30.31 4.48
CA ALA A 155 -19.16 31.46 5.33
C ALA A 155 -18.08 32.58 5.28
N GLU A 156 -16.84 32.31 4.84
CA GLU A 156 -15.79 33.35 4.74
C GLU A 156 -15.79 34.12 3.40
N VAL A 157 -16.66 33.75 2.45
CA VAL A 157 -16.82 34.45 1.16
C VAL A 157 -18.11 35.27 1.15
N ARG A 158 -18.24 36.20 2.11
CA ARG A 158 -19.18 37.33 1.98
C ARG A 158 -18.40 38.63 2.11
N PRO A 159 -18.45 39.47 1.05
CA PRO A 159 -17.86 40.80 1.08
C PRO A 159 -18.56 41.70 2.09
#